data_cfe57f0557b52f884b58a90b3e6bd12b
#
_entry.id   cfe57f0557b52f884b58a90b3e6bd12b
#
_cell.length_a   1.000
_cell.length_b   1.000
_cell.length_c   1.000
_cell.angle_alpha   90.00
_cell.angle_beta   90.00
_cell.angle_gamma   90.00
#
_symmetry.space_group_name_H-M   'P 1'
#
loop_
_entity.id
_entity.type
_entity.pdbx_description
1 polymer ?
#
loop_
_entity_poly.entity_id
_entity_poly.type
_entity_poly.pdbx_seq_one_letter_code
_entity_poly.pdbx_strand_id
1 'polypeptide(L)'
;MKDSRNVLPVDENGYYGRFGGAYIPEILHRNITDLTEAYRTYVDTEEFGQEFGRLLRDYVGRPTPLYRANRLSDHYGTNVYLKREDLCHTGAHKINNAIASVMLARRMGKTRIIAETGAGQHGVATATVCALMGLECVVYMGAVDVARQRPNVERMKMLGARVVPVTSGNSTLKDATNEAIRDWCCNPRDTFYVIGSTVGPHPYPEMVARFQSVISEEIKAQLETAVGRDYPDCVIACVGGGSNAAGAFYHFINDRRVRLIAAEAGGRGVETGETAATIHAGTEGIIHGSRTLVMQTTDGQIIEPYSISAGLDYPGIGPLHAFMATSGRTEVLAVNDDEALRAAMRLTRTEGILPALESSHALAV
;
A
#
# COMPACT_ATOMS: atom_id res chain seq x y z
N MET A 1 -19.21 -7.47 1.79
CA MET A 1 -18.30 -7.68 0.66
C MET A 1 -18.92 -8.71 -0.30
N LYS A 2 -19.95 -8.30 -1.05
CA LYS A 2 -20.60 -9.19 -2.03
C LYS A 2 -19.81 -9.12 -3.34
N ASP A 3 -19.38 -10.30 -3.82
CA ASP A 3 -18.87 -10.59 -5.18
C ASP A 3 -17.62 -9.83 -5.67
N SER A 4 -16.58 -9.73 -4.84
CA SER A 4 -15.31 -9.11 -5.21
C SER A 4 -14.29 -10.06 -5.89
N ARG A 5 -14.61 -11.35 -6.03
CA ARG A 5 -13.67 -12.38 -6.52
C ARG A 5 -13.26 -12.24 -7.99
N ASN A 6 -13.99 -11.45 -8.79
CA ASN A 6 -13.72 -11.29 -10.23
C ASN A 6 -13.32 -9.86 -10.63
N VAL A 7 -12.97 -9.00 -9.66
CA VAL A 7 -12.60 -7.61 -9.96
C VAL A 7 -11.17 -7.52 -10.44
N LEU A 8 -10.25 -8.24 -9.79
CA LEU A 8 -8.84 -8.22 -10.15
C LEU A 8 -8.54 -9.22 -11.28
N PRO A 9 -7.72 -8.82 -12.27
CA PRO A 9 -7.30 -9.69 -13.37
C PRO A 9 -6.16 -10.63 -12.92
N VAL A 10 -6.40 -11.43 -11.88
CA VAL A 10 -5.43 -12.37 -11.30
C VAL A 10 -5.87 -13.80 -11.53
N ASP A 11 -4.93 -14.69 -11.90
CA ASP A 11 -5.18 -16.11 -12.03
C ASP A 11 -5.02 -16.87 -10.69
N GLU A 12 -5.28 -18.17 -10.70
CA GLU A 12 -5.20 -19.04 -9.51
C GLU A 12 -3.79 -19.17 -8.91
N ASN A 13 -2.74 -18.88 -9.70
CA ASN A 13 -1.34 -18.91 -9.30
C ASN A 13 -0.84 -17.51 -8.89
N GLY A 14 -1.71 -16.50 -8.88
CA GLY A 14 -1.40 -15.13 -8.46
C GLY A 14 -0.73 -14.29 -9.53
N TYR A 15 -0.92 -14.62 -10.82
CA TYR A 15 -0.37 -13.82 -11.90
C TYR A 15 -1.40 -12.84 -12.46
N TYR A 16 -0.96 -11.61 -12.66
CA TYR A 16 -1.57 -10.54 -13.43
C TYR A 16 -0.88 -10.51 -14.80
N GLY A 17 -1.37 -11.27 -15.75
CA GLY A 17 -0.65 -11.52 -17.00
C GLY A 17 0.70 -12.20 -16.73
N ARG A 18 1.81 -11.49 -16.99
CA ARG A 18 3.17 -12.04 -16.73
C ARG A 18 3.75 -11.67 -15.35
N PHE A 19 3.09 -10.79 -14.60
CA PHE A 19 3.55 -10.30 -13.30
C PHE A 19 2.86 -11.04 -12.16
N GLY A 20 3.53 -11.21 -11.02
CA GLY A 20 2.99 -11.89 -9.83
C GLY A 20 3.72 -13.19 -9.52
N GLY A 21 2.94 -14.20 -9.11
CA GLY A 21 3.47 -15.50 -8.69
C GLY A 21 4.01 -15.50 -7.25
N ALA A 22 4.66 -16.62 -6.87
CA ALA A 22 5.24 -16.81 -5.53
C ALA A 22 6.67 -17.36 -5.66
N TYR A 23 7.64 -16.47 -5.71
CA TYR A 23 9.07 -16.78 -5.80
C TYR A 23 9.67 -16.74 -4.39
N ILE A 24 9.49 -17.80 -3.64
CA ILE A 24 9.83 -17.92 -2.22
C ILE A 24 10.81 -19.04 -1.94
N PRO A 25 11.57 -18.97 -0.84
CA PRO A 25 12.32 -20.12 -0.33
C PRO A 25 11.39 -21.28 0.02
N GLU A 26 11.85 -22.51 -0.19
CA GLU A 26 11.07 -23.76 0.02
C GLU A 26 10.47 -23.86 1.42
N ILE A 27 11.20 -23.35 2.43
CA ILE A 27 10.74 -23.36 3.82
C ILE A 27 9.45 -22.56 4.04
N LEU A 28 9.16 -21.57 3.20
CA LEU A 28 7.95 -20.75 3.25
C LEU A 28 6.79 -21.31 2.40
N HIS A 29 7.02 -22.37 1.63
CA HIS A 29 5.99 -22.92 0.75
C HIS A 29 4.72 -23.27 1.52
N ARG A 30 4.85 -23.95 2.65
CA ARG A 30 3.71 -24.30 3.50
C ARG A 30 3.00 -23.05 4.03
N ASN A 31 3.75 -22.04 4.45
CA ASN A 31 3.18 -20.78 4.96
C ASN A 31 2.31 -20.08 3.91
N ILE A 32 2.76 -20.03 2.66
CA ILE A 32 2.03 -19.45 1.56
C ILE A 32 0.78 -20.29 1.21
N THR A 33 0.91 -21.61 1.22
CA THR A 33 -0.23 -22.53 0.99
C THR A 33 -1.29 -22.35 2.08
N ASP A 34 -0.89 -22.41 3.36
CA ASP A 34 -1.78 -22.23 4.50
C ASP A 34 -2.44 -20.82 4.48
N LEU A 35 -1.69 -19.78 4.08
CA LEU A 35 -2.22 -18.43 3.94
C LEU A 35 -3.25 -18.33 2.81
N THR A 36 -2.97 -18.93 1.66
CA THR A 36 -3.87 -18.92 0.51
C THR A 36 -5.18 -19.65 0.84
N GLU A 37 -5.09 -20.79 1.53
CA GLU A 37 -6.25 -21.54 2.00
C GLU A 37 -7.04 -20.73 3.04
N ALA A 38 -6.38 -20.14 4.02
CA ALA A 38 -7.04 -19.33 5.04
C ALA A 38 -7.71 -18.08 4.42
N TYR A 39 -7.06 -17.42 3.47
CA TYR A 39 -7.64 -16.29 2.75
C TYR A 39 -8.92 -16.68 2.04
N ARG A 40 -8.92 -17.80 1.31
CA ARG A 40 -10.11 -18.32 0.59
C ARG A 40 -11.22 -18.81 1.54
N THR A 41 -10.83 -19.38 2.69
CA THR A 41 -11.77 -19.96 3.64
C THR A 41 -12.45 -18.91 4.50
N TYR A 42 -11.69 -17.94 5.02
CA TYR A 42 -12.20 -17.04 6.07
C TYR A 42 -12.68 -15.69 5.53
N VAL A 43 -11.99 -15.09 4.55
CA VAL A 43 -12.23 -13.69 4.19
C VAL A 43 -13.61 -13.46 3.57
N ASP A 44 -14.20 -14.49 2.92
CA ASP A 44 -15.54 -14.43 2.32
C ASP A 44 -16.66 -14.82 3.30
N THR A 45 -16.34 -15.22 4.54
CA THR A 45 -17.36 -15.55 5.52
C THR A 45 -18.07 -14.30 6.04
N GLU A 46 -19.35 -14.46 6.35
CA GLU A 46 -20.15 -13.39 6.94
C GLU A 46 -19.56 -12.93 8.27
N GLU A 47 -19.06 -13.85 9.10
CA GLU A 47 -18.43 -13.56 10.39
C GLU A 47 -17.20 -12.66 10.23
N PHE A 48 -16.30 -12.96 9.27
CA PHE A 48 -15.14 -12.12 8.99
C PHE A 48 -15.58 -10.73 8.51
N GLY A 49 -16.53 -10.67 7.60
CA GLY A 49 -17.06 -9.42 7.06
C GLY A 49 -17.70 -8.55 8.14
N GLN A 50 -18.47 -9.13 9.06
CA GLN A 50 -19.09 -8.41 10.18
C GLN A 50 -18.04 -7.89 11.17
N GLU A 51 -17.08 -8.73 11.58
CA GLU A 51 -16.00 -8.31 12.49
C GLU A 51 -15.15 -7.20 11.86
N PHE A 52 -14.73 -7.38 10.61
CA PHE A 52 -13.94 -6.39 9.87
C PHE A 52 -14.71 -5.07 9.71
N GLY A 53 -15.98 -5.13 9.26
CA GLY A 53 -16.83 -3.95 9.11
C GLY A 53 -17.07 -3.21 10.43
N ARG A 54 -17.25 -3.92 11.54
CA ARG A 54 -17.35 -3.33 12.88
C ARG A 54 -16.06 -2.61 13.26
N LEU A 55 -14.90 -3.23 13.07
CA LEU A 55 -13.62 -2.59 13.38
C LEU A 55 -13.33 -1.39 12.48
N LEU A 56 -13.67 -1.47 11.21
CA LEU A 56 -13.54 -0.33 10.30
C LEU A 56 -14.40 0.85 10.76
N ARG A 57 -15.64 0.61 11.17
CA ARG A 57 -16.55 1.66 11.64
C ARG A 57 -16.17 2.19 13.02
N ASP A 58 -16.04 1.29 14.01
CA ASP A 58 -15.99 1.67 15.42
C ASP A 58 -14.56 2.00 15.91
N TYR A 59 -13.54 1.48 15.21
CA TYR A 59 -12.14 1.66 15.61
C TYR A 59 -11.34 2.52 14.60
N VAL A 60 -11.53 2.30 13.31
CA VAL A 60 -10.81 3.07 12.28
C VAL A 60 -11.48 4.41 12.02
N GLY A 61 -12.79 4.52 12.22
CA GLY A 61 -13.56 5.75 11.97
C GLY A 61 -14.05 5.87 10.52
N ARG A 62 -14.31 4.72 9.86
CA ARG A 62 -14.86 4.71 8.49
C ARG A 62 -16.40 4.83 8.48
N PRO A 63 -17.02 5.35 7.40
CA PRO A 63 -16.36 5.80 6.16
C PRO A 63 -15.58 7.11 6.35
N THR A 64 -14.40 7.20 5.72
CA THR A 64 -13.69 8.47 5.67
C THR A 64 -14.40 9.44 4.72
N PRO A 65 -14.36 10.77 4.97
CA PRO A 65 -15.04 11.72 4.09
C PRO A 65 -14.50 11.68 2.65
N LEU A 66 -15.40 11.84 1.68
CA LEU A 66 -15.10 12.29 0.33
C LEU A 66 -15.35 13.80 0.29
N TYR A 67 -14.30 14.59 0.55
CA TYR A 67 -14.37 16.03 0.72
C TYR A 67 -14.28 16.73 -0.63
N ARG A 68 -15.28 17.56 -0.98
CA ARG A 68 -15.19 18.43 -2.15
C ARG A 68 -14.31 19.63 -1.82
N ALA A 69 -13.16 19.69 -2.46
CA ALA A 69 -12.17 20.76 -2.29
C ALA A 69 -12.59 21.98 -3.14
N ASN A 70 -13.39 22.89 -2.55
CA ASN A 70 -14.06 23.95 -3.30
C ASN A 70 -13.07 24.92 -3.95
N ARG A 71 -12.14 25.48 -3.19
CA ARG A 71 -11.17 26.45 -3.71
C ARG A 71 -10.16 25.82 -4.69
N LEU A 72 -9.85 24.54 -4.47
CA LEU A 72 -9.02 23.79 -5.41
C LEU A 72 -9.80 23.50 -6.71
N SER A 73 -11.07 23.17 -6.59
CA SER A 73 -11.98 22.99 -7.75
C SER A 73 -12.10 24.28 -8.58
N ASP A 74 -12.28 25.41 -7.93
CA ASP A 74 -12.32 26.71 -8.60
C ASP A 74 -10.99 27.05 -9.30
N HIS A 75 -9.87 26.70 -8.65
CA HIS A 75 -8.53 26.91 -9.23
C HIS A 75 -8.28 26.13 -10.52
N TYR A 76 -8.75 24.87 -10.56
CA TYR A 76 -8.57 24.00 -11.73
C TYR A 76 -9.74 24.04 -12.72
N GLY A 77 -10.84 24.70 -12.40
CA GLY A 77 -12.04 24.72 -13.24
C GLY A 77 -12.74 23.37 -13.37
N THR A 78 -12.56 22.47 -12.40
CA THR A 78 -13.16 21.13 -12.37
C THR A 78 -13.51 20.71 -10.95
N ASN A 79 -14.37 19.71 -10.78
CA ASN A 79 -14.69 19.21 -9.45
C ASN A 79 -13.59 18.29 -8.91
N VAL A 80 -12.91 18.73 -7.85
CA VAL A 80 -11.90 17.97 -7.13
C VAL A 80 -12.47 17.44 -5.83
N TYR A 81 -12.41 16.12 -5.65
CA TYR A 81 -12.79 15.44 -4.42
C TYR A 81 -11.57 14.76 -3.81
N LEU A 82 -11.39 14.92 -2.50
CA LEU A 82 -10.33 14.29 -1.74
C LEU A 82 -10.90 13.17 -0.88
N LYS A 83 -10.45 11.95 -1.09
CA LYS A 83 -10.74 10.82 -0.21
C LYS A 83 -9.81 10.89 0.99
N ARG A 84 -10.34 11.26 2.16
CA ARG A 84 -9.60 11.69 3.36
C ARG A 84 -9.13 10.49 4.19
N GLU A 85 -8.23 9.66 3.63
CA GLU A 85 -7.63 8.52 4.34
C GLU A 85 -6.69 8.94 5.48
N ASP A 86 -6.26 10.20 5.52
CA ASP A 86 -5.56 10.83 6.63
C ASP A 86 -6.38 10.93 7.91
N LEU A 87 -7.70 10.81 7.82
CA LEU A 87 -8.62 10.80 8.96
C LEU A 87 -8.89 9.41 9.54
N CYS A 88 -8.31 8.35 8.96
CA CYS A 88 -8.32 7.05 9.59
C CYS A 88 -7.55 7.07 10.91
N HIS A 89 -7.96 6.22 11.85
CA HIS A 89 -7.11 5.92 13.01
C HIS A 89 -5.70 5.52 12.54
N THR A 90 -4.67 6.06 13.19
CA THR A 90 -3.24 6.04 12.83
C THR A 90 -2.82 7.05 11.74
N GLY A 91 -3.75 7.76 11.11
CA GLY A 91 -3.45 8.87 10.19
C GLY A 91 -3.18 8.47 8.74
N ALA A 92 -3.50 7.22 8.33
CA ALA A 92 -3.33 6.76 6.95
C ALA A 92 -4.14 5.48 6.64
N HIS A 93 -4.27 5.15 5.35
CA HIS A 93 -4.96 3.95 4.85
C HIS A 93 -4.37 2.60 5.31
N LYS A 94 -3.15 2.57 5.83
CA LYS A 94 -2.44 1.33 6.21
C LYS A 94 -3.20 0.49 7.22
N ILE A 95 -3.99 1.11 8.09
CA ILE A 95 -4.78 0.44 9.13
C ILE A 95 -5.82 -0.53 8.54
N ASN A 96 -6.37 -0.25 7.35
CA ASN A 96 -7.38 -1.10 6.71
C ASN A 96 -6.80 -2.50 6.46
N ASN A 97 -5.63 -2.57 5.81
CA ASN A 97 -4.92 -3.82 5.55
C ASN A 97 -4.43 -4.47 6.86
N ALA A 98 -3.87 -3.70 7.77
CA ALA A 98 -3.31 -4.23 9.02
C ALA A 98 -4.39 -4.96 9.83
N ILE A 99 -5.60 -4.39 9.98
CA ILE A 99 -6.71 -5.04 10.69
C ILE A 99 -7.07 -6.38 10.05
N ALA A 100 -7.35 -6.38 8.75
CA ALA A 100 -7.79 -7.61 8.08
C ALA A 100 -6.72 -8.70 8.10
N SER A 101 -5.44 -8.31 7.89
CA SER A 101 -4.31 -9.25 7.92
C SER A 101 -4.09 -9.86 9.30
N VAL A 102 -4.16 -9.07 10.38
CA VAL A 102 -4.00 -9.58 11.75
C VAL A 102 -5.22 -10.40 12.18
N MET A 103 -6.45 -10.04 11.77
CA MET A 103 -7.64 -10.88 11.94
C MET A 103 -7.46 -12.26 11.29
N LEU A 104 -6.91 -12.29 10.09
CA LEU A 104 -6.62 -13.54 9.38
C LEU A 104 -5.54 -14.35 10.10
N ALA A 105 -4.45 -13.70 10.53
CA ALA A 105 -3.37 -14.33 11.31
C ALA A 105 -3.90 -15.01 12.57
N ARG A 106 -4.81 -14.37 13.32
CA ARG A 106 -5.46 -14.96 14.51
C ARG A 106 -6.26 -16.21 14.16
N ARG A 107 -7.03 -16.20 13.05
CA ARG A 107 -7.78 -17.38 12.60
C ARG A 107 -6.88 -18.53 12.17
N MET A 108 -5.66 -18.20 11.70
CA MET A 108 -4.62 -19.19 11.41
C MET A 108 -3.87 -19.67 12.67
N GLY A 109 -4.23 -19.19 13.86
CA GLY A 109 -3.57 -19.55 15.12
C GLY A 109 -2.17 -18.97 15.30
N LYS A 110 -1.83 -17.93 14.55
CA LYS A 110 -0.53 -17.25 14.67
C LYS A 110 -0.53 -16.34 15.90
N THR A 111 0.59 -16.33 16.61
CA THR A 111 0.76 -15.60 17.88
C THR A 111 1.75 -14.45 17.79
N ARG A 112 2.54 -14.44 16.73
CA ARG A 112 3.59 -13.46 16.47
C ARG A 112 3.40 -12.82 15.12
N ILE A 113 3.43 -11.50 15.08
CA ILE A 113 3.30 -10.68 13.86
C ILE A 113 4.63 -9.99 13.57
N ILE A 114 5.06 -10.05 12.32
CA ILE A 114 6.18 -9.25 11.84
C ILE A 114 5.71 -8.31 10.73
N ALA A 115 6.38 -7.16 10.60
CA ALA A 115 6.15 -6.20 9.54
C ALA A 115 7.45 -5.49 9.17
N GLU A 116 7.54 -4.99 7.94
CA GLU A 116 8.52 -4.02 7.50
C GLU A 116 7.91 -2.61 7.52
N THR A 117 8.75 -1.58 7.60
CA THR A 117 8.30 -0.20 7.44
C THR A 117 9.43 0.72 6.99
N GLY A 118 9.14 1.69 6.11
CA GLY A 118 10.03 2.80 5.76
C GLY A 118 9.61 4.07 6.49
N ALA A 119 8.59 4.79 6.01
CA ALA A 119 8.06 5.99 6.65
C ALA A 119 7.48 5.77 8.08
N GLY A 120 7.32 4.52 8.50
CA GLY A 120 6.80 4.17 9.82
C GLY A 120 5.29 3.97 9.90
N GLN A 121 4.51 4.41 8.92
CA GLN A 121 3.04 4.34 8.96
C GLN A 121 2.52 2.90 8.97
N HIS A 122 3.12 2.00 8.19
CA HIS A 122 2.73 0.59 8.21
C HIS A 122 3.09 -0.08 9.55
N GLY A 123 4.27 0.21 10.07
CA GLY A 123 4.70 -0.27 11.39
C GLY A 123 3.77 0.19 12.52
N VAL A 124 3.39 1.47 12.52
CA VAL A 124 2.43 2.02 13.50
C VAL A 124 1.08 1.33 13.36
N ALA A 125 0.55 1.18 12.14
CA ALA A 125 -0.73 0.52 11.92
C ALA A 125 -0.72 -0.95 12.40
N THR A 126 0.35 -1.70 12.07
CA THR A 126 0.50 -3.10 12.50
C THR A 126 0.64 -3.21 14.02
N ALA A 127 1.50 -2.38 14.63
CA ALA A 127 1.66 -2.34 16.09
C ALA A 127 0.34 -1.99 16.81
N THR A 128 -0.44 -1.05 16.26
CA THR A 128 -1.76 -0.66 16.80
C THR A 128 -2.71 -1.84 16.81
N VAL A 129 -2.79 -2.59 15.71
CA VAL A 129 -3.70 -3.74 15.63
C VAL A 129 -3.22 -4.90 16.49
N CYS A 130 -1.91 -5.13 16.57
CA CYS A 130 -1.35 -6.14 17.46
C CYS A 130 -1.65 -5.84 18.94
N ALA A 131 -1.51 -4.57 19.36
CA ALA A 131 -1.89 -4.13 20.68
C ALA A 131 -3.41 -4.36 20.96
N LEU A 132 -4.27 -4.00 20.00
CA LEU A 132 -5.72 -4.23 20.07
C LEU A 132 -6.07 -5.72 20.23
N MET A 133 -5.34 -6.60 19.55
CA MET A 133 -5.65 -8.03 19.47
C MET A 133 -4.80 -8.91 20.41
N GLY A 134 -3.87 -8.32 21.18
CA GLY A 134 -3.05 -9.03 22.16
C GLY A 134 -2.00 -9.96 21.52
N LEU A 135 -1.37 -9.54 20.43
CA LEU A 135 -0.36 -10.32 19.69
C LEU A 135 1.03 -9.69 19.82
N GLU A 136 2.06 -10.54 19.85
CA GLU A 136 3.45 -10.06 19.74
C GLU A 136 3.67 -9.37 18.40
N CYS A 137 4.36 -8.23 18.42
CA CYS A 137 4.66 -7.45 17.23
C CYS A 137 6.14 -7.10 17.14
N VAL A 138 6.76 -7.45 16.01
CA VAL A 138 8.13 -7.06 15.65
C VAL A 138 8.12 -6.31 14.34
N VAL A 139 8.68 -5.09 14.34
CA VAL A 139 8.73 -4.23 13.16
C VAL A 139 10.18 -4.01 12.75
N TYR A 140 10.52 -4.39 11.54
CA TYR A 140 11.83 -4.14 10.91
C TYR A 140 11.80 -2.79 10.21
N MET A 141 12.80 -1.97 10.46
CA MET A 141 12.90 -0.62 9.89
C MET A 141 14.36 -0.30 9.59
N GLY A 142 14.65 0.23 8.43
CA GLY A 142 16.00 0.65 8.08
C GLY A 142 16.56 1.66 9.08
N ALA A 143 17.82 1.53 9.46
CA ALA A 143 18.43 2.41 10.47
C ALA A 143 18.39 3.89 10.07
N VAL A 144 18.48 4.19 8.76
CA VAL A 144 18.31 5.55 8.21
C VAL A 144 16.90 6.06 8.48
N ASP A 145 15.89 5.21 8.25
CA ASP A 145 14.49 5.57 8.45
C ASP A 145 14.12 5.69 9.94
N VAL A 146 14.71 4.84 10.81
CA VAL A 146 14.56 4.96 12.28
C VAL A 146 14.95 6.35 12.76
N ALA A 147 16.07 6.89 12.23
CA ALA A 147 16.53 8.23 12.59
C ALA A 147 15.59 9.33 12.05
N ARG A 148 15.14 9.21 10.79
CA ARG A 148 14.26 10.19 10.12
C ARG A 148 12.84 10.21 10.71
N GLN A 149 12.31 9.05 11.09
CA GLN A 149 10.93 8.83 11.48
C GLN A 149 10.75 8.54 12.98
N ARG A 150 11.59 9.14 13.81
CA ARG A 150 11.62 8.93 15.27
C ARG A 150 10.24 9.01 15.94
N PRO A 151 9.33 9.94 15.59
CA PRO A 151 7.98 9.97 16.19
C PRO A 151 7.18 8.68 15.95
N ASN A 152 7.28 8.06 14.79
CA ASN A 152 6.61 6.80 14.50
C ASN A 152 7.27 5.63 15.25
N VAL A 153 8.60 5.65 15.41
CA VAL A 153 9.32 4.64 16.20
C VAL A 153 8.85 4.66 17.66
N GLU A 154 8.73 5.85 18.25
CA GLU A 154 8.24 5.96 19.64
C GLU A 154 6.76 5.51 19.77
N ARG A 155 5.90 5.84 18.79
CA ARG A 155 4.52 5.32 18.75
C ARG A 155 4.48 3.78 18.74
N MET A 156 5.29 3.14 17.89
CA MET A 156 5.36 1.67 17.83
C MET A 156 5.81 1.06 19.16
N LYS A 157 6.82 1.64 19.82
CA LYS A 157 7.26 1.20 21.14
C LYS A 157 6.19 1.38 22.22
N MET A 158 5.49 2.52 22.23
CA MET A 158 4.37 2.77 23.16
C MET A 158 3.24 1.76 22.99
N LEU A 159 3.03 1.27 21.76
CA LEU A 159 2.06 0.22 21.42
C LEU A 159 2.56 -1.19 21.78
N GLY A 160 3.76 -1.32 22.35
CA GLY A 160 4.34 -2.59 22.77
C GLY A 160 5.09 -3.36 21.68
N ALA A 161 5.25 -2.77 20.49
CA ALA A 161 6.00 -3.42 19.41
C ALA A 161 7.52 -3.29 19.64
N ARG A 162 8.25 -4.35 19.28
CA ARG A 162 9.71 -4.32 19.19
C ARG A 162 10.13 -3.79 17.83
N VAL A 163 10.74 -2.61 17.79
CA VAL A 163 11.32 -2.05 16.57
C VAL A 163 12.78 -2.51 16.44
N VAL A 164 13.11 -3.15 15.31
CA VAL A 164 14.44 -3.68 15.01
C VAL A 164 15.07 -2.81 13.91
N PRO A 165 16.08 -1.99 14.26
CA PRO A 165 16.84 -1.25 13.25
C PRO A 165 17.65 -2.20 12.37
N VAL A 166 17.52 -2.08 11.05
CA VAL A 166 18.24 -2.87 10.07
C VAL A 166 19.42 -2.06 9.53
N THR A 167 20.63 -2.57 9.71
CA THR A 167 21.88 -1.91 9.32
C THR A 167 22.55 -2.56 8.12
N SER A 168 21.99 -3.65 7.58
CA SER A 168 22.49 -4.30 6.37
C SER A 168 22.12 -3.50 5.12
N GLY A 169 22.87 -3.70 4.04
CA GLY A 169 22.65 -3.00 2.77
C GLY A 169 22.75 -1.49 2.91
N ASN A 170 21.79 -0.77 2.38
CA ASN A 170 21.69 0.70 2.48
C ASN A 170 20.86 1.14 3.70
N SER A 171 20.46 0.21 4.54
CA SER A 171 19.68 0.47 5.76
C SER A 171 18.33 1.17 5.50
N THR A 172 17.66 0.79 4.40
CA THR A 172 16.39 1.37 3.93
C THR A 172 15.24 0.35 3.98
N LEU A 173 14.06 0.73 3.48
CA LEU A 173 12.86 -0.12 3.43
C LEU A 173 13.12 -1.47 2.75
N LYS A 174 13.87 -1.52 1.65
CA LYS A 174 14.21 -2.77 0.95
C LYS A 174 14.93 -3.74 1.89
N ASP A 175 15.88 -3.24 2.67
CA ASP A 175 16.67 -4.08 3.59
C ASP A 175 15.85 -4.50 4.80
N ALA A 176 14.94 -3.64 5.27
CA ALA A 176 13.95 -3.98 6.28
C ALA A 176 13.03 -5.13 5.81
N THR A 177 12.59 -5.11 4.55
CA THR A 177 11.80 -6.19 3.94
C THR A 177 12.61 -7.49 3.86
N ASN A 178 13.88 -7.42 3.45
CA ASN A 178 14.78 -8.57 3.42
C ASN A 178 14.92 -9.22 4.81
N GLU A 179 15.07 -8.40 5.85
CA GLU A 179 15.24 -8.89 7.22
C GLU A 179 13.94 -9.49 7.77
N ALA A 180 12.79 -8.90 7.46
CA ALA A 180 11.49 -9.47 7.80
C ALA A 180 11.29 -10.85 7.14
N ILE A 181 11.68 -11.01 5.87
CA ILE A 181 11.62 -12.32 5.18
C ILE A 181 12.58 -13.32 5.83
N ARG A 182 13.80 -12.92 6.23
CA ARG A 182 14.75 -13.80 6.95
C ARG A 182 14.16 -14.27 8.28
N ASP A 183 13.60 -13.35 9.07
CA ASP A 183 12.92 -13.71 10.31
C ASP A 183 11.77 -14.68 10.05
N TRP A 184 10.96 -14.44 9.02
CA TRP A 184 9.86 -15.34 8.67
C TRP A 184 10.36 -16.74 8.32
N CYS A 185 11.45 -16.85 7.56
CA CYS A 185 12.10 -18.14 7.28
C CYS A 185 12.62 -18.85 8.55
N CYS A 186 13.10 -18.09 9.54
CA CYS A 186 13.56 -18.63 10.81
C CYS A 186 12.43 -19.08 11.75
N ASN A 187 11.27 -18.43 11.67
CA ASN A 187 10.12 -18.61 12.56
C ASN A 187 8.81 -18.91 11.81
N PRO A 188 8.75 -19.91 10.92
CA PRO A 188 7.61 -20.09 10.02
C PRO A 188 6.34 -20.62 10.71
N ARG A 189 6.45 -21.22 11.91
CA ARG A 189 5.32 -21.92 12.56
C ARG A 189 4.31 -20.97 13.19
N ASP A 190 4.77 -20.02 13.97
CA ASP A 190 3.98 -19.13 14.82
C ASP A 190 3.88 -17.70 14.29
N THR A 191 4.69 -17.37 13.33
CA THR A 191 4.83 -16.02 12.77
C THR A 191 3.96 -15.81 11.54
N PHE A 192 3.28 -14.66 11.50
CA PHE A 192 2.61 -14.14 10.32
C PHE A 192 3.28 -12.85 9.88
N TYR A 193 3.60 -12.76 8.59
CA TYR A 193 4.15 -11.54 8.01
C TYR A 193 3.01 -10.66 7.48
N VAL A 194 2.85 -9.47 8.04
CA VAL A 194 1.90 -8.45 7.56
C VAL A 194 2.63 -7.54 6.59
N ILE A 195 2.51 -7.80 5.30
CA ILE A 195 3.12 -6.97 4.25
C ILE A 195 2.33 -5.67 4.08
N GLY A 196 3.03 -4.54 4.03
CA GLY A 196 2.47 -3.20 4.05
C GLY A 196 1.93 -2.68 2.71
N SER A 197 2.09 -3.42 1.62
CA SER A 197 1.71 -2.98 0.29
C SER A 197 1.25 -4.14 -0.60
N THR A 198 0.87 -3.84 -1.86
CA THR A 198 0.47 -4.83 -2.87
C THR A 198 1.68 -5.47 -3.55
N VAL A 199 2.71 -5.77 -2.77
CA VAL A 199 3.96 -6.44 -3.16
C VAL A 199 4.06 -7.79 -2.46
N GLY A 200 5.12 -8.53 -2.73
CA GLY A 200 5.33 -9.83 -2.11
C GLY A 200 4.74 -10.98 -2.92
N PRO A 201 4.92 -12.23 -2.46
CA PRO A 201 4.42 -13.40 -3.15
C PRO A 201 2.90 -13.49 -3.10
N HIS A 202 2.28 -14.18 -4.06
CA HIS A 202 0.86 -14.56 -3.96
C HIS A 202 0.61 -15.29 -2.61
N PRO A 203 -0.48 -15.00 -1.85
CA PRO A 203 -1.64 -14.17 -2.23
C PRO A 203 -1.56 -12.70 -1.78
N TYR A 204 -0.44 -12.21 -1.25
CA TYR A 204 -0.35 -10.88 -0.65
C TYR A 204 -0.82 -9.73 -1.55
N PRO A 205 -0.42 -9.62 -2.85
CA PRO A 205 -0.87 -8.52 -3.69
C PRO A 205 -2.39 -8.44 -3.83
N GLU A 206 -3.04 -9.58 -4.05
CA GLU A 206 -4.50 -9.69 -4.15
C GLU A 206 -5.17 -9.38 -2.81
N MET A 207 -4.68 -10.00 -1.74
CA MET A 207 -5.21 -9.88 -0.38
C MET A 207 -5.17 -8.41 0.09
N VAL A 208 -4.03 -7.74 -0.06
CA VAL A 208 -3.87 -6.34 0.34
C VAL A 208 -4.76 -5.42 -0.51
N ALA A 209 -4.80 -5.62 -1.83
CA ALA A 209 -5.68 -4.85 -2.71
C ALA A 209 -7.15 -4.97 -2.28
N ARG A 210 -7.59 -6.17 -1.95
CA ARG A 210 -8.94 -6.44 -1.47
C ARG A 210 -9.24 -5.78 -0.12
N PHE A 211 -8.30 -5.84 0.84
CA PHE A 211 -8.49 -5.19 2.14
C PHE A 211 -8.49 -3.67 2.05
N GLN A 212 -7.84 -3.11 1.05
CA GLN A 212 -7.86 -1.68 0.76
C GLN A 212 -9.09 -1.27 -0.09
N SER A 213 -9.82 -2.20 -0.69
CA SER A 213 -10.93 -1.90 -1.61
C SER A 213 -12.08 -1.12 -0.97
N VAL A 214 -12.17 -1.10 0.35
CA VAL A 214 -13.09 -0.25 1.12
C VAL A 214 -12.99 1.22 0.70
N ILE A 215 -11.82 1.68 0.25
CA ILE A 215 -11.60 3.04 -0.23
C ILE A 215 -12.48 3.34 -1.44
N SER A 216 -12.41 2.52 -2.48
CA SER A 216 -13.21 2.70 -3.70
C SER A 216 -14.68 2.33 -3.53
N GLU A 217 -15.01 1.38 -2.64
CA GLU A 217 -16.40 1.09 -2.25
C GLU A 217 -17.08 2.33 -1.66
N GLU A 218 -16.41 3.00 -0.73
CA GLU A 218 -16.91 4.25 -0.14
C GLU A 218 -16.96 5.40 -1.15
N ILE A 219 -15.95 5.52 -2.04
CA ILE A 219 -15.97 6.53 -3.11
C ILE A 219 -17.23 6.38 -3.95
N LYS A 220 -17.58 5.17 -4.38
CA LYS A 220 -18.82 4.92 -5.15
C LYS A 220 -20.07 5.37 -4.40
N ALA A 221 -20.25 4.93 -3.17
CA ALA A 221 -21.42 5.26 -2.36
C ALA A 221 -21.54 6.76 -2.07
N GLN A 222 -20.40 7.40 -1.81
CA GLN A 222 -20.34 8.84 -1.49
C GLN A 222 -20.55 9.72 -2.74
N LEU A 223 -20.05 9.31 -3.90
CA LEU A 223 -20.32 10.00 -5.17
C LEU A 223 -21.79 9.87 -5.57
N GLU A 224 -22.40 8.68 -5.43
CA GLU A 224 -23.83 8.50 -5.69
C GLU A 224 -24.67 9.48 -4.85
N THR A 225 -24.31 9.64 -3.58
CA THR A 225 -24.99 10.61 -2.69
C THR A 225 -24.71 12.06 -3.08
N ALA A 226 -23.48 12.38 -3.47
CA ALA A 226 -23.04 13.76 -3.69
C ALA A 226 -23.43 14.32 -5.06
N VAL A 227 -23.41 13.47 -6.11
CA VAL A 227 -23.56 13.90 -7.51
C VAL A 227 -24.49 13.02 -8.35
N GLY A 228 -25.14 12.02 -7.76
CA GLY A 228 -26.10 11.14 -8.42
C GLY A 228 -25.49 10.14 -9.40
N ARG A 229 -24.20 9.81 -9.26
CA ARG A 229 -23.51 8.76 -10.01
C ARG A 229 -22.45 8.08 -9.15
N ASP A 230 -22.28 6.79 -9.30
CA ASP A 230 -21.37 5.96 -8.50
C ASP A 230 -19.93 5.84 -9.06
N TYR A 231 -19.55 6.73 -9.96
CA TYR A 231 -18.22 6.73 -10.57
C TYR A 231 -17.71 8.16 -10.85
N PRO A 232 -16.42 8.44 -10.69
CA PRO A 232 -15.79 9.68 -11.10
C PRO A 232 -15.35 9.62 -12.58
N ASP A 233 -14.99 10.75 -13.16
CA ASP A 233 -14.36 10.78 -14.48
C ASP A 233 -12.91 10.28 -14.42
N CYS A 234 -12.23 10.53 -13.28
CA CYS A 234 -10.85 10.15 -13.06
C CYS A 234 -10.60 9.83 -11.58
N VAL A 235 -9.76 8.82 -11.31
CA VAL A 235 -9.16 8.56 -9.99
C VAL A 235 -7.65 8.71 -10.11
N ILE A 236 -7.07 9.58 -9.27
CA ILE A 236 -5.63 9.83 -9.22
C ILE A 236 -5.11 9.34 -7.86
N ALA A 237 -4.05 8.57 -7.86
CA ALA A 237 -3.43 8.07 -6.65
C ALA A 237 -1.91 8.00 -6.78
N CYS A 238 -1.18 8.32 -5.70
CA CYS A 238 0.27 8.10 -5.67
C CYS A 238 0.59 6.61 -5.57
N VAL A 239 1.72 6.21 -6.16
CA VAL A 239 2.15 4.81 -6.24
C VAL A 239 3.63 4.68 -5.87
N GLY A 240 3.88 3.90 -4.80
CA GLY A 240 5.16 3.27 -4.50
C GLY A 240 4.98 1.76 -4.66
N GLY A 241 4.87 0.99 -3.56
CA GLY A 241 4.44 -0.41 -3.66
C GLY A 241 2.97 -0.61 -4.09
N GLY A 242 2.10 0.41 -3.96
CA GLY A 242 0.82 0.51 -4.63
C GLY A 242 -0.44 0.22 -3.80
N SER A 243 -0.37 0.05 -2.47
CA SER A 243 -1.58 -0.30 -1.68
C SER A 243 -2.66 0.77 -1.70
N ASN A 244 -2.28 2.06 -1.60
CA ASN A 244 -3.19 3.19 -1.72
C ASN A 244 -3.92 3.19 -3.07
N ALA A 245 -3.16 3.12 -4.16
CA ALA A 245 -3.71 3.12 -5.51
C ALA A 245 -4.57 1.88 -5.79
N ALA A 246 -4.14 0.69 -5.34
CA ALA A 246 -4.95 -0.52 -5.48
C ALA A 246 -6.32 -0.36 -4.81
N GLY A 247 -6.38 0.19 -3.60
CA GLY A 247 -7.64 0.45 -2.91
C GLY A 247 -8.52 1.47 -3.61
N ALA A 248 -7.93 2.58 -4.08
CA ALA A 248 -8.65 3.63 -4.79
C ALA A 248 -9.17 3.18 -6.17
N PHE A 249 -8.41 2.34 -6.86
CA PHE A 249 -8.73 1.87 -8.21
C PHE A 249 -9.63 0.62 -8.23
N TYR A 250 -9.68 -0.15 -7.15
CA TYR A 250 -10.22 -1.52 -7.11
C TYR A 250 -11.53 -1.70 -7.87
N HIS A 251 -12.58 -0.99 -7.51
CA HIS A 251 -13.90 -1.10 -8.13
C HIS A 251 -14.02 -0.39 -9.49
N PHE A 252 -12.97 0.32 -9.92
CA PHE A 252 -12.93 1.03 -11.20
C PHE A 252 -12.00 0.36 -12.23
N ILE A 253 -11.27 -0.70 -11.85
CA ILE A 253 -10.31 -1.37 -12.75
C ILE A 253 -10.96 -1.80 -14.07
N ASN A 254 -12.16 -2.36 -14.01
CA ASN A 254 -12.89 -2.85 -15.19
C ASN A 254 -13.85 -1.81 -15.79
N ASP A 255 -14.00 -0.64 -15.17
CA ASP A 255 -14.87 0.44 -15.68
C ASP A 255 -14.08 1.40 -16.58
N ARG A 256 -14.27 1.25 -17.89
CA ARG A 256 -13.58 2.07 -18.90
C ARG A 256 -14.06 3.53 -18.96
N ARG A 257 -15.16 3.88 -18.29
CA ARG A 257 -15.62 5.27 -18.15
C ARG A 257 -14.71 6.06 -17.23
N VAL A 258 -13.99 5.38 -16.31
CA VAL A 258 -13.13 5.98 -15.30
C VAL A 258 -11.67 5.93 -15.77
N ARG A 259 -11.04 7.09 -15.91
CA ARG A 259 -9.58 7.16 -16.10
C ARG A 259 -8.89 6.83 -14.77
N LEU A 260 -7.83 6.03 -14.82
CA LEU A 260 -6.99 5.73 -13.65
C LEU A 260 -5.60 6.31 -13.89
N ILE A 261 -5.14 7.18 -12.99
CA ILE A 261 -3.83 7.82 -13.09
C ILE A 261 -3.02 7.48 -11.85
N ALA A 262 -1.85 6.89 -12.06
CA ALA A 262 -0.87 6.59 -11.03
C ALA A 262 0.25 7.65 -11.06
N ALA A 263 0.47 8.33 -9.94
CA ALA A 263 1.54 9.30 -9.79
C ALA A 263 2.73 8.64 -9.06
N GLU A 264 3.85 8.47 -9.77
CA GLU A 264 5.10 7.99 -9.19
C GLU A 264 5.95 9.15 -8.68
N ALA A 265 6.80 8.87 -7.69
CA ALA A 265 7.77 9.85 -7.19
C ALA A 265 8.96 9.94 -8.14
N GLY A 266 9.03 11.01 -8.91
CA GLY A 266 10.09 11.28 -9.89
C GLY A 266 11.40 11.75 -9.26
N GLY A 267 11.44 12.00 -7.94
CA GLY A 267 12.63 12.46 -7.26
C GLY A 267 13.15 13.79 -7.82
N ARG A 268 14.40 13.80 -8.22
CA ARG A 268 15.02 14.96 -8.90
C ARG A 268 14.79 14.99 -10.42
N GLY A 269 14.06 14.00 -10.95
CA GLY A 269 13.79 13.79 -12.37
C GLY A 269 14.18 12.38 -12.77
N VAL A 270 13.33 11.70 -13.55
CA VAL A 270 13.57 10.30 -13.97
C VAL A 270 14.89 10.18 -14.73
N GLU A 271 15.20 11.18 -15.55
CA GLU A 271 16.41 11.26 -16.38
C GLU A 271 17.72 11.41 -15.58
N THR A 272 17.62 11.83 -14.32
CA THR A 272 18.79 12.00 -13.45
C THR A 272 19.27 10.68 -12.83
N GLY A 273 18.39 9.65 -12.83
CA GLY A 273 18.60 8.42 -12.09
C GLY A 273 18.31 8.52 -10.58
N GLU A 274 18.16 9.73 -10.02
CA GLU A 274 17.72 9.98 -8.64
C GLU A 274 16.19 10.07 -8.60
N THR A 275 15.53 8.92 -8.71
CA THR A 275 14.09 8.77 -8.84
C THR A 275 13.58 7.53 -8.10
N ALA A 276 12.32 7.49 -7.75
CA ALA A 276 11.60 6.30 -7.27
C ALA A 276 10.48 5.88 -8.25
N ALA A 277 10.50 6.39 -9.49
CA ALA A 277 9.51 6.09 -10.52
C ALA A 277 9.78 4.72 -11.17
N THR A 278 9.39 3.66 -10.49
CA THR A 278 9.71 2.28 -10.87
C THR A 278 9.08 1.86 -12.21
N ILE A 279 7.89 2.33 -12.56
CA ILE A 279 7.26 1.99 -13.84
C ILE A 279 7.99 2.67 -15.00
N HIS A 280 8.50 3.90 -14.80
CA HIS A 280 9.25 4.63 -15.80
C HIS A 280 10.69 4.13 -15.98
N ALA A 281 11.39 3.84 -14.87
CA ALA A 281 12.82 3.55 -14.86
C ALA A 281 13.17 2.06 -14.69
N GLY A 282 12.21 1.24 -14.25
CA GLY A 282 12.43 -0.17 -13.92
C GLY A 282 12.35 -1.09 -15.13
N THR A 283 12.88 -2.28 -14.96
CA THR A 283 12.81 -3.40 -15.90
C THR A 283 12.17 -4.61 -15.22
N GLU A 284 11.73 -5.59 -16.00
CA GLU A 284 11.14 -6.82 -15.45
C GLU A 284 12.15 -7.60 -14.62
N GLY A 285 11.77 -7.95 -13.40
CA GLY A 285 12.60 -8.67 -12.45
C GLY A 285 11.79 -9.33 -11.35
N ILE A 286 12.49 -9.96 -10.41
CA ILE A 286 11.88 -10.58 -9.23
C ILE A 286 12.42 -9.88 -7.98
N ILE A 287 11.49 -9.39 -7.15
CA ILE A 287 11.84 -8.78 -5.87
C ILE A 287 10.84 -9.23 -4.80
N HIS A 288 11.33 -9.55 -3.59
CA HIS A 288 10.53 -9.92 -2.41
C HIS A 288 9.43 -10.95 -2.70
N GLY A 289 9.68 -11.89 -3.62
CA GLY A 289 8.80 -13.02 -3.87
C GLY A 289 7.79 -12.85 -5.01
N SER A 290 7.81 -11.77 -5.79
CA SER A 290 6.99 -11.65 -6.99
C SER A 290 7.76 -11.12 -8.20
N ARG A 291 7.34 -11.53 -9.41
CA ARG A 291 7.80 -10.94 -10.66
C ARG A 291 7.05 -9.63 -10.89
N THR A 292 7.82 -8.56 -11.14
CA THR A 292 7.26 -7.21 -11.32
C THR A 292 8.24 -6.32 -12.11
N LEU A 293 7.99 -5.01 -12.14
CA LEU A 293 9.00 -4.03 -12.57
C LEU A 293 9.88 -3.67 -11.37
N VAL A 294 11.18 -3.59 -11.60
CA VAL A 294 12.21 -3.40 -10.57
C VAL A 294 13.23 -2.38 -11.07
N MET A 295 13.59 -1.43 -10.23
CA MET A 295 14.72 -0.54 -10.47
C MET A 295 16.02 -1.32 -10.29
N GLN A 296 16.64 -1.72 -11.38
CA GLN A 296 17.84 -2.55 -11.38
C GLN A 296 18.75 -2.23 -12.56
N THR A 297 20.04 -2.51 -12.37
CA THR A 297 21.03 -2.45 -13.44
C THR A 297 20.86 -3.62 -14.40
N THR A 298 21.58 -3.62 -15.52
CA THR A 298 21.63 -4.73 -16.50
C THR A 298 22.12 -6.05 -15.87
N ASP A 299 22.91 -5.96 -14.79
CA ASP A 299 23.40 -7.11 -14.03
C ASP A 299 22.46 -7.54 -12.89
N GLY A 300 21.26 -6.94 -12.80
CA GLY A 300 20.26 -7.28 -11.78
C GLY A 300 20.52 -6.72 -10.39
N GLN A 301 21.45 -5.76 -10.24
CA GLN A 301 21.67 -5.07 -8.98
C GLN A 301 20.57 -4.02 -8.76
N ILE A 302 20.00 -3.99 -7.56
CA ILE A 302 18.97 -3.00 -7.21
C ILE A 302 19.57 -1.60 -7.23
N ILE A 303 18.90 -0.69 -7.94
CA ILE A 303 19.16 0.74 -7.90
C ILE A 303 18.36 1.31 -6.73
N GLU A 304 19.02 2.06 -5.86
CA GLU A 304 18.37 2.68 -4.70
C GLU A 304 17.37 3.74 -5.19
N PRO A 305 16.09 3.64 -4.81
CA PRO A 305 15.11 4.67 -5.14
C PRO A 305 15.37 5.94 -4.35
N TYR A 306 15.02 7.08 -4.93
CA TYR A 306 15.17 8.38 -4.31
C TYR A 306 13.94 9.26 -4.50
N SER A 307 13.39 9.77 -3.41
CA SER A 307 12.44 10.89 -3.38
C SER A 307 12.40 11.55 -2.00
N ILE A 308 11.69 12.68 -1.88
CA ILE A 308 11.38 13.28 -0.57
C ILE A 308 10.33 12.47 0.21
N SER A 309 9.69 11.50 -0.43
CA SER A 309 8.53 10.76 0.09
C SER A 309 8.93 9.35 0.51
N ALA A 310 9.38 9.19 1.75
CA ALA A 310 9.85 7.91 2.28
C ALA A 310 8.85 6.73 2.10
N GLY A 311 7.55 7.01 2.00
CA GLY A 311 6.53 6.00 1.75
C GLY A 311 6.42 5.55 0.29
N LEU A 312 7.10 6.23 -0.64
CA LEU A 312 7.18 5.87 -2.07
C LEU A 312 8.55 5.31 -2.46
N ASP A 313 9.54 5.35 -1.56
CA ASP A 313 10.90 4.88 -1.81
C ASP A 313 10.99 3.35 -1.73
N TYR A 314 10.55 2.69 -2.79
CA TYR A 314 10.63 1.24 -2.95
C TYR A 314 11.08 0.91 -4.37
N PRO A 315 12.11 0.05 -4.56
CA PRO A 315 12.70 -0.21 -5.87
C PRO A 315 11.90 -1.17 -6.75
N GLY A 316 10.67 -1.49 -6.37
CA GLY A 316 9.74 -2.35 -7.09
C GLY A 316 8.34 -1.77 -7.06
N ILE A 317 7.42 -2.43 -7.74
CA ILE A 317 5.99 -2.06 -7.71
C ILE A 317 5.13 -3.30 -7.56
N GLY A 318 3.90 -3.15 -7.06
CA GLY A 318 2.94 -4.24 -7.01
C GLY A 318 2.66 -4.83 -8.41
N PRO A 319 2.61 -6.17 -8.56
CA PRO A 319 2.41 -6.81 -9.86
C PRO A 319 1.09 -6.40 -10.55
N LEU A 320 0.04 -6.09 -9.78
CA LEU A 320 -1.19 -5.51 -10.30
C LEU A 320 -0.91 -4.19 -11.04
N HIS A 321 -0.12 -3.28 -10.46
CA HIS A 321 0.18 -1.99 -11.08
C HIS A 321 1.10 -2.12 -12.29
N ALA A 322 2.09 -3.03 -12.23
CA ALA A 322 2.92 -3.36 -13.38
C ALA A 322 2.07 -3.86 -14.56
N PHE A 323 1.10 -4.73 -14.29
CA PHE A 323 0.15 -5.20 -15.29
C PHE A 323 -0.75 -4.08 -15.82
N MET A 324 -1.34 -3.26 -14.95
CA MET A 324 -2.25 -2.18 -15.36
C MET A 324 -1.54 -1.12 -16.20
N ALA A 325 -0.31 -0.77 -15.86
CA ALA A 325 0.51 0.15 -16.63
C ALA A 325 0.85 -0.43 -18.02
N THR A 326 1.38 -1.65 -18.07
CA THR A 326 1.80 -2.29 -19.32
C THR A 326 0.65 -2.66 -20.26
N SER A 327 -0.56 -2.90 -19.71
CA SER A 327 -1.79 -3.13 -20.47
C SER A 327 -2.50 -1.85 -20.92
N GLY A 328 -1.98 -0.68 -20.53
CA GLY A 328 -2.60 0.62 -20.84
C GLY A 328 -3.89 0.89 -20.09
N ARG A 329 -4.15 0.16 -18.98
CA ARG A 329 -5.32 0.46 -18.13
C ARG A 329 -5.12 1.68 -17.24
N THR A 330 -3.90 1.91 -16.80
CA THR A 330 -3.54 3.04 -15.96
C THR A 330 -2.55 3.93 -16.71
N GLU A 331 -2.84 5.21 -16.75
CA GLU A 331 -1.90 6.26 -17.15
C GLU A 331 -0.91 6.46 -15.98
N VAL A 332 0.37 6.57 -16.28
CA VAL A 332 1.40 6.72 -15.25
C VAL A 332 2.18 7.99 -15.49
N LEU A 333 2.29 8.81 -14.46
CA LEU A 333 3.00 10.09 -14.50
C LEU A 333 4.07 10.12 -13.40
N ALA A 334 5.27 10.51 -13.75
CA ALA A 334 6.33 10.77 -12.78
C ALA A 334 6.28 12.25 -12.38
N VAL A 335 6.18 12.50 -11.08
CA VAL A 335 6.12 13.83 -10.48
C VAL A 335 7.37 14.07 -9.66
N ASN A 336 8.12 15.14 -9.94
CA ASN A 336 9.32 15.43 -9.20
C ASN A 336 9.06 16.07 -7.82
N ASP A 337 10.09 16.13 -6.98
CA ASP A 337 10.00 16.62 -5.60
C ASP A 337 9.48 18.06 -5.50
N ASP A 338 9.93 18.94 -6.41
CA ASP A 338 9.49 20.35 -6.43
C ASP A 338 8.03 20.50 -6.84
N GLU A 339 7.55 19.71 -7.80
CA GLU A 339 6.15 19.67 -8.20
C GLU A 339 5.25 19.20 -7.07
N ALA A 340 5.66 18.12 -6.38
CA ALA A 340 4.96 17.59 -5.21
C ALA A 340 4.89 18.63 -4.09
N LEU A 341 5.99 19.32 -3.76
CA LEU A 341 6.01 20.36 -2.74
C LEU A 341 5.12 21.56 -3.11
N ARG A 342 5.15 22.00 -4.37
CA ARG A 342 4.25 23.08 -4.84
C ARG A 342 2.77 22.70 -4.71
N ALA A 343 2.43 21.46 -5.05
CA ALA A 343 1.07 20.93 -4.91
C ALA A 343 0.63 20.84 -3.43
N ALA A 344 1.53 20.36 -2.56
CA ALA A 344 1.31 20.33 -1.12
C ALA A 344 1.00 21.73 -0.56
N MET A 345 1.81 22.70 -0.89
CA MET A 345 1.63 24.10 -0.45
C MET A 345 0.36 24.71 -1.01
N ARG A 346 -0.02 24.37 -2.25
CA ARG A 346 -1.28 24.80 -2.85
C ARG A 346 -2.46 24.27 -2.05
N LEU A 347 -2.56 22.95 -1.84
CA LEU A 347 -3.65 22.36 -1.05
C LEU A 347 -3.72 22.97 0.35
N THR A 348 -2.58 23.13 1.02
CA THR A 348 -2.53 23.69 2.37
C THR A 348 -3.10 25.12 2.40
N ARG A 349 -2.75 25.96 1.42
CA ARG A 349 -3.20 27.36 1.37
C ARG A 349 -4.61 27.54 0.83
N THR A 350 -5.12 26.60 0.05
CA THR A 350 -6.49 26.66 -0.48
C THR A 350 -7.50 26.00 0.44
N GLU A 351 -7.22 24.82 0.96
CA GLU A 351 -8.19 24.02 1.71
C GLU A 351 -7.85 23.90 3.21
N GLY A 352 -6.70 24.39 3.67
CA GLY A 352 -6.27 24.23 5.07
C GLY A 352 -5.92 22.80 5.44
N ILE A 353 -5.59 21.96 4.45
CA ILE A 353 -5.22 20.56 4.62
C ILE A 353 -3.73 20.39 4.37
N LEU A 354 -3.00 19.87 5.36
CA LEU A 354 -1.59 19.49 5.19
C LEU A 354 -1.54 18.05 4.68
N PRO A 355 -1.22 17.81 3.40
CA PRO A 355 -1.11 16.46 2.88
C PRO A 355 0.19 15.78 3.30
N ALA A 356 0.22 14.44 3.30
CA ALA A 356 1.47 13.70 3.27
C ALA A 356 2.23 14.01 1.97
N LEU A 357 3.57 13.93 2.00
CA LEU A 357 4.41 14.13 0.81
C LEU A 357 4.05 13.14 -0.30
N GLU A 358 3.71 11.92 0.08
CA GLU A 358 3.26 10.88 -0.83
C GLU A 358 2.03 11.33 -1.64
N SER A 359 0.99 11.78 -0.96
CA SER A 359 -0.25 12.25 -1.61
C SER A 359 -0.04 13.50 -2.45
N SER A 360 1.00 14.27 -2.15
CA SER A 360 1.35 15.50 -2.87
C SER A 360 1.75 15.23 -4.33
N HIS A 361 2.31 14.03 -4.62
CA HIS A 361 2.60 13.61 -5.99
C HIS A 361 1.30 13.45 -6.79
N ALA A 362 0.25 12.84 -6.19
CA ALA A 362 -1.05 12.73 -6.85
C ALA A 362 -1.76 14.10 -7.04
N LEU A 363 -1.52 15.05 -6.14
CA LEU A 363 -2.06 16.42 -6.24
C LEU A 363 -1.37 17.29 -7.29
N ALA A 364 -0.18 16.91 -7.73
CA ALA A 364 0.59 17.64 -8.74
C ALA A 364 0.20 17.26 -10.18
N VAL A 365 -0.51 16.14 -10.36
CA VAL A 365 -1.09 15.68 -11.62
C VAL A 365 -2.28 16.56 -12.00
#